data_5f233cf0fbd6e9c75bb9c5aece264692
#
_entry.id   5f233cf0fbd6e9c75bb9c5aece264692
#
_cell.length_a   1.000
_cell.length_b   1.000
_cell.length_c   1.000
_cell.angle_alpha   90.00
_cell.angle_beta   90.00
_cell.angle_gamma   90.00
#
_symmetry.space_group_name_H-M   'P 1'
#
loop_
_entity.id
_entity.type
_entity.pdbx_description
1 polymer ?
#
loop_
_entity_poly.entity_id
_entity_poly.type
_entity_poly.pdbx_seq_one_letter_code
_entity_poly.pdbx_strand_id
1 'polypeptide(L)'
;YEHIGRHVNVVAFAGDGASVDAGMQCLSGAAERGDKLIYICYDNEGYMNTGYQRSGSTSKGAWTSTTPVINGHGGKKQNKKDFPMIMAMHDIPYMATMSPAYIPDMVKKIEKAMQVDNGLAYLHVYNPCVTGWGCKSDESIEVARLAVETNFAPLYEVENGKFSMSVTVKDPKPVKDFVTRFKKFRHLTEEDIEGLQQ
;
A
#
# COMPACT_ATOMS: atom_id res chain seq x y z
N TYR A 1 -17.73 -14.46 -19.14
CA TYR A 1 -17.84 -15.35 -17.98
C TYR A 1 -19.24 -15.98 -17.89
N GLU A 2 -20.27 -15.14 -17.90
CA GLU A 2 -21.67 -15.59 -17.83
C GLU A 2 -22.02 -16.55 -18.97
N HIS A 3 -21.40 -16.38 -20.12
CA HIS A 3 -21.66 -17.20 -21.32
C HIS A 3 -21.04 -18.61 -21.29
N ILE A 4 -20.08 -18.87 -20.40
CA ILE A 4 -19.41 -20.19 -20.33
C ILE A 4 -19.85 -21.03 -19.13
N GLY A 5 -20.74 -20.51 -18.29
CA GLY A 5 -21.31 -21.22 -17.14
C GLY A 5 -20.28 -21.65 -16.09
N ARG A 6 -19.12 -20.98 -16.04
CA ARG A 6 -18.04 -21.28 -15.08
C ARG A 6 -17.73 -20.06 -14.24
N HIS A 7 -17.51 -20.28 -12.96
CA HIS A 7 -16.95 -19.24 -12.10
C HIS A 7 -15.46 -19.04 -12.44
N VAL A 8 -15.08 -17.79 -12.76
CA VAL A 8 -13.71 -17.42 -13.08
C VAL A 8 -13.35 -16.15 -12.33
N ASN A 9 -12.28 -16.19 -11.57
CA ASN A 9 -11.70 -14.98 -10.96
C ASN A 9 -10.77 -14.27 -11.95
N VAL A 10 -11.09 -13.04 -12.28
CA VAL A 10 -10.18 -12.16 -13.02
C VAL A 10 -9.33 -11.42 -12.02
N VAL A 11 -8.02 -11.53 -12.17
CA VAL A 11 -7.06 -10.88 -11.25
C VAL A 11 -6.16 -9.95 -12.05
N ALA A 12 -6.08 -8.69 -11.61
CA ALA A 12 -5.15 -7.71 -12.13
C ALA A 12 -4.10 -7.36 -11.07
N PHE A 13 -2.83 -7.28 -11.50
CA PHE A 13 -1.71 -6.84 -10.68
C PHE A 13 -1.13 -5.55 -11.23
N ALA A 14 -0.94 -4.54 -10.39
CA ALA A 14 -0.26 -3.32 -10.78
C ALA A 14 0.48 -2.67 -9.60
N GLY A 15 1.55 -1.95 -9.90
CA GLY A 15 2.27 -1.15 -8.91
C GLY A 15 1.48 0.09 -8.48
N ASP A 16 1.96 0.73 -7.42
CA ASP A 16 1.34 1.95 -6.87
C ASP A 16 1.30 3.10 -7.88
N GLY A 17 2.36 3.35 -8.65
CA GLY A 17 2.35 4.38 -9.69
C GLY A 17 1.28 4.16 -10.75
N ALA A 18 1.08 2.91 -11.18
CA ALA A 18 0.03 2.56 -12.13
C ALA A 18 -1.37 2.65 -11.52
N SER A 19 -1.54 2.29 -10.23
CA SER A 19 -2.84 2.25 -9.56
C SER A 19 -3.29 3.61 -9.04
N VAL A 20 -2.39 4.27 -8.28
CA VAL A 20 -2.69 5.46 -7.46
C VAL A 20 -2.61 6.75 -8.28
N ASP A 21 -1.86 6.74 -9.37
CA ASP A 21 -1.67 7.89 -10.25
C ASP A 21 -2.27 7.66 -11.65
N ALA A 22 -1.56 6.96 -12.53
CA ALA A 22 -1.92 6.86 -13.94
C ALA A 22 -3.25 6.12 -14.18
N GLY A 23 -3.54 5.07 -13.43
CA GLY A 23 -4.73 4.24 -13.59
C GLY A 23 -5.90 4.57 -12.66
N MET A 24 -5.78 5.58 -11.80
CA MET A 24 -6.81 5.91 -10.82
C MET A 24 -8.20 6.10 -11.45
N GLN A 25 -8.28 6.82 -12.57
CA GLN A 25 -9.55 7.03 -13.28
C GLN A 25 -10.15 5.73 -13.81
N CYS A 26 -9.31 4.80 -14.30
CA CYS A 26 -9.79 3.51 -14.80
C CYS A 26 -10.31 2.63 -13.65
N LEU A 27 -9.64 2.64 -12.51
CA LEU A 27 -10.10 1.95 -11.30
C LEU A 27 -11.40 2.52 -10.75
N SER A 28 -11.50 3.85 -10.70
CA SER A 28 -12.74 4.54 -10.32
C SER A 28 -13.91 4.14 -11.24
N GLY A 29 -13.67 4.11 -12.55
CA GLY A 29 -14.67 3.66 -13.51
C GLY A 29 -15.04 2.18 -13.40
N ALA A 30 -14.07 1.30 -13.11
CA ALA A 30 -14.33 -0.12 -12.89
C ALA A 30 -15.14 -0.36 -11.60
N ALA A 31 -14.83 0.40 -10.54
CA ALA A 31 -15.58 0.35 -9.29
C ALA A 31 -17.03 0.81 -9.48
N GLU A 32 -17.24 1.93 -10.19
CA GLU A 32 -18.57 2.50 -10.47
C GLU A 32 -19.43 1.54 -11.30
N ARG A 33 -18.85 0.86 -12.30
CA ARG A 33 -19.57 -0.13 -13.10
C ARG A 33 -19.83 -1.45 -12.41
N GLY A 34 -19.23 -1.68 -11.22
CA GLY A 34 -19.32 -2.96 -10.53
C GLY A 34 -18.61 -4.10 -11.28
N ASP A 35 -17.50 -3.81 -11.95
CA ASP A 35 -16.75 -4.82 -12.70
C ASP A 35 -16.25 -5.93 -11.73
N LYS A 36 -16.56 -7.20 -12.03
CA LYS A 36 -16.10 -8.37 -11.24
C LYS A 36 -14.61 -8.59 -11.45
N LEU A 37 -13.80 -8.00 -10.59
CA LEU A 37 -12.36 -7.97 -10.69
C LEU A 37 -11.70 -7.99 -9.31
N ILE A 38 -10.70 -8.82 -9.12
CA ILE A 38 -9.78 -8.73 -7.99
C ILE A 38 -8.59 -7.89 -8.45
N TYR A 39 -8.47 -6.69 -7.90
CA TYR A 39 -7.36 -5.81 -8.22
C TYR A 39 -6.35 -5.77 -7.09
N ILE A 40 -5.10 -6.13 -7.38
CA ILE A 40 -4.01 -6.17 -6.41
C ILE A 40 -3.01 -5.05 -6.74
N CYS A 41 -2.96 -4.04 -5.88
CA CYS A 41 -1.94 -3.01 -5.91
C CYS A 41 -0.76 -3.44 -5.04
N TYR A 42 0.42 -3.69 -5.62
CA TYR A 42 1.64 -3.85 -4.85
C TYR A 42 2.31 -2.48 -4.68
N ASP A 43 2.15 -1.90 -3.49
CA ASP A 43 2.65 -0.58 -3.14
C ASP A 43 4.08 -0.68 -2.59
N ASN A 44 5.05 -0.26 -3.39
CA ASN A 44 6.44 -0.11 -2.96
C ASN A 44 6.87 1.37 -2.87
N GLU A 45 5.90 2.29 -2.88
CA GLU A 45 6.06 3.72 -2.67
C GLU A 45 6.81 4.46 -3.79
N GLY A 46 6.70 4.02 -5.05
CA GLY A 46 7.27 4.78 -6.16
C GLY A 46 7.38 4.02 -7.48
N TYR A 47 7.80 4.73 -8.51
CA TYR A 47 8.15 4.17 -9.81
C TYR A 47 9.58 3.62 -9.75
N MET A 48 9.74 2.36 -9.33
CA MET A 48 11.05 1.80 -8.98
C MET A 48 11.93 1.49 -10.17
N ASN A 49 11.39 0.85 -11.22
CA ASN A 49 12.18 0.39 -12.36
C ASN A 49 12.88 1.50 -13.15
N THR A 50 12.29 2.69 -13.17
CA THR A 50 12.82 3.84 -13.91
C THR A 50 13.78 4.71 -13.09
N GLY A 51 14.11 4.31 -11.86
CA GLY A 51 15.06 4.99 -10.98
C GLY A 51 14.43 5.68 -9.79
N TYR A 52 13.33 5.14 -9.28
CA TYR A 52 12.65 5.58 -8.07
C TYR A 52 12.14 7.03 -8.14
N GLN A 53 11.24 7.31 -9.06
CA GLN A 53 10.46 8.55 -9.06
C GLN A 53 9.32 8.47 -8.05
N ARG A 54 8.89 9.64 -7.55
CA ARG A 54 7.77 9.72 -6.62
C ARG A 54 6.45 9.29 -7.27
N SER A 55 5.64 8.55 -6.52
CA SER A 55 4.21 8.30 -6.80
C SER A 55 3.32 9.02 -5.78
N GLY A 56 2.01 8.90 -5.95
CA GLY A 56 1.03 9.31 -4.94
C GLY A 56 1.16 8.54 -3.62
N SER A 57 1.63 7.29 -3.67
CA SER A 57 1.87 6.43 -2.50
C SER A 57 3.19 6.70 -1.77
N THR A 58 4.13 7.44 -2.38
CA THR A 58 5.39 7.77 -1.71
C THR A 58 5.13 8.51 -0.41
N SER A 59 5.72 8.06 0.67
CA SER A 59 5.57 8.66 2.00
C SER A 59 6.13 10.07 2.06
N LYS A 60 5.53 10.92 2.90
CA LYS A 60 6.06 12.25 3.21
C LYS A 60 7.49 12.13 3.74
N GLY A 61 8.35 13.05 3.35
CA GLY A 61 9.76 13.06 3.72
C GLY A 61 10.65 12.12 2.91
N ALA A 62 10.12 11.16 2.15
CA ALA A 62 10.95 10.23 1.40
C ALA A 62 11.72 10.93 0.28
N TRP A 63 13.02 10.61 0.20
CA TRP A 63 13.83 10.93 -0.98
C TRP A 63 13.40 10.06 -2.16
N THR A 64 13.27 10.67 -3.31
CA THR A 64 13.20 10.00 -4.61
C THR A 64 13.97 10.82 -5.65
N SER A 65 14.19 10.27 -6.85
CA SER A 65 14.88 11.01 -7.92
C SER A 65 14.14 12.28 -8.38
N THR A 66 12.83 12.37 -8.15
CA THR A 66 12.00 13.55 -8.45
C THR A 66 11.62 14.37 -7.21
N THR A 67 12.04 13.92 -6.02
CA THR A 67 11.97 14.68 -4.76
C THR A 67 13.34 14.65 -4.08
N PRO A 68 14.36 15.31 -4.69
CA PRO A 68 15.73 15.24 -4.20
C PRO A 68 15.90 15.95 -2.86
N VAL A 69 16.94 15.58 -2.15
CA VAL A 69 17.40 16.24 -0.92
C VAL A 69 18.67 17.00 -1.25
N ILE A 70 18.68 18.31 -1.02
CA ILE A 70 19.79 19.23 -1.27
C ILE A 70 20.15 19.89 0.05
N ASN A 71 21.42 19.78 0.45
CA ASN A 71 21.92 20.34 1.72
C ASN A 71 21.10 19.91 2.96
N GLY A 72 20.67 18.64 3.00
CA GLY A 72 19.87 18.11 4.09
C GLY A 72 18.38 18.46 4.06
N HIS A 73 17.94 19.26 3.09
CA HIS A 73 16.54 19.67 2.96
C HIS A 73 15.91 19.09 1.69
N GLY A 74 14.69 18.60 1.78
CA GLY A 74 14.00 18.06 0.61
C GLY A 74 13.10 16.86 0.96
N GLY A 75 13.02 15.92 0.02
CA GLY A 75 12.07 14.84 0.08
C GLY A 75 10.65 15.25 -0.32
N LYS A 76 9.74 14.28 -0.33
CA LYS A 76 8.34 14.55 -0.68
C LYS A 76 7.64 15.36 0.41
N LYS A 77 7.07 16.51 0.07
CA LYS A 77 6.40 17.41 1.02
C LYS A 77 4.95 17.01 1.33
N GLN A 78 4.26 16.38 0.38
CA GLN A 78 2.86 16.01 0.51
C GLN A 78 2.70 14.67 1.22
N ASN A 79 1.61 14.50 1.96
CA ASN A 79 1.21 13.20 2.47
C ASN A 79 0.98 12.21 1.32
N LYS A 80 1.11 10.92 1.58
CA LYS A 80 0.72 9.89 0.63
C LYS A 80 -0.81 9.88 0.49
N LYS A 81 -1.31 9.50 -0.67
CA LYS A 81 -2.74 9.23 -0.84
C LYS A 81 -3.12 8.00 -0.02
N ASP A 82 -4.17 8.10 0.76
CA ASP A 82 -4.80 6.91 1.35
C ASP A 82 -5.66 6.22 0.29
N PHE A 83 -4.99 5.56 -0.65
CA PHE A 83 -5.65 4.98 -1.80
C PHE A 83 -6.58 3.80 -1.43
N PRO A 84 -6.25 2.94 -0.45
CA PRO A 84 -7.20 1.96 0.04
C PRO A 84 -8.53 2.57 0.47
N MET A 85 -8.51 3.64 1.26
CA MET A 85 -9.74 4.32 1.68
C MET A 85 -10.45 5.02 0.52
N ILE A 86 -9.70 5.60 -0.45
CA ILE A 86 -10.30 6.14 -1.67
C ILE A 86 -11.09 5.06 -2.41
N MET A 87 -10.54 3.83 -2.52
CA MET A 87 -11.23 2.70 -3.14
C MET A 87 -12.44 2.23 -2.32
N ALA A 88 -12.33 2.20 -1.01
CA ALA A 88 -13.44 1.87 -0.11
C ALA A 88 -14.61 2.86 -0.26
N MET A 89 -14.31 4.16 -0.49
CA MET A 89 -15.33 5.20 -0.70
C MET A 89 -16.06 5.11 -2.05
N HIS A 90 -15.63 4.23 -2.95
CA HIS A 90 -16.41 3.86 -4.15
C HIS A 90 -17.52 2.83 -3.85
N ASP A 91 -17.74 2.51 -2.58
CA ASP A 91 -18.76 1.52 -2.15
C ASP A 91 -18.56 0.13 -2.76
N ILE A 92 -17.29 -0.23 -2.99
CA ILE A 92 -16.93 -1.57 -3.49
C ILE A 92 -17.19 -2.63 -2.41
N PRO A 93 -17.57 -3.86 -2.79
CA PRO A 93 -17.90 -4.93 -1.83
C PRO A 93 -16.79 -5.26 -0.85
N TYR A 94 -15.51 -5.20 -1.29
CA TYR A 94 -14.38 -5.57 -0.46
C TYR A 94 -13.11 -4.77 -0.76
N MET A 95 -12.51 -4.24 0.29
CA MET A 95 -11.19 -3.62 0.27
C MET A 95 -10.36 -4.14 1.45
N ALA A 96 -9.07 -4.43 1.24
CA ALA A 96 -8.18 -4.82 2.31
C ALA A 96 -6.73 -4.34 2.08
N THR A 97 -6.04 -3.99 3.18
CA THR A 97 -4.60 -3.78 3.21
C THR A 97 -3.88 -5.05 3.62
N MET A 98 -2.70 -5.32 3.07
CA MET A 98 -1.96 -6.56 3.27
C MET A 98 -0.46 -6.29 3.41
N SER A 99 0.25 -7.23 4.06
CA SER A 99 1.71 -7.21 4.16
C SER A 99 2.29 -8.61 3.98
N PRO A 100 3.40 -8.79 3.22
CA PRO A 100 4.05 -10.09 3.03
C PRO A 100 4.63 -10.68 4.32
N ALA A 101 4.72 -9.89 5.41
CA ALA A 101 5.11 -10.38 6.72
C ALA A 101 3.98 -11.06 7.52
N TYR A 102 2.73 -11.00 7.02
CA TYR A 102 1.52 -11.54 7.68
C TYR A 102 0.76 -12.47 6.74
N ILE A 103 1.43 -13.56 6.32
CA ILE A 103 0.88 -14.52 5.34
C ILE A 103 -0.50 -15.08 5.71
N PRO A 104 -0.79 -15.51 6.96
CA PRO A 104 -2.11 -16.02 7.30
C PRO A 104 -3.23 -14.98 7.14
N ASP A 105 -2.95 -13.68 7.41
CA ASP A 105 -3.88 -12.58 7.20
C ASP A 105 -4.10 -12.35 5.69
N MET A 106 -3.01 -12.34 4.90
CA MET A 106 -3.10 -12.22 3.43
C MET A 106 -3.95 -13.31 2.80
N VAL A 107 -3.74 -14.58 3.19
CA VAL A 107 -4.49 -15.72 2.64
C VAL A 107 -5.98 -15.55 2.90
N LYS A 108 -6.39 -15.22 4.13
CA LYS A 108 -7.80 -14.98 4.48
C LYS A 108 -8.43 -13.87 3.65
N LYS A 109 -7.68 -12.77 3.42
CA LYS A 109 -8.17 -11.63 2.63
C LYS A 109 -8.31 -11.97 1.15
N ILE A 110 -7.36 -12.75 0.62
CA ILE A 110 -7.44 -13.24 -0.77
C ILE A 110 -8.65 -14.19 -0.92
N GLU A 111 -8.85 -15.10 0.02
CA GLU A 111 -10.01 -16.00 0.02
C GLU A 111 -11.34 -15.23 0.05
N LYS A 112 -11.45 -14.15 0.87
CA LYS A 112 -12.62 -13.26 0.86
C LYS A 112 -12.78 -12.55 -0.49
N ALA A 113 -11.72 -12.01 -1.05
CA ALA A 113 -11.75 -11.34 -2.35
C ALA A 113 -12.22 -12.28 -3.47
N MET A 114 -11.85 -13.56 -3.42
CA MET A 114 -12.29 -14.59 -4.37
C MET A 114 -13.78 -14.92 -4.26
N GLN A 115 -14.42 -14.61 -3.14
CA GLN A 115 -15.88 -14.83 -2.96
C GLN A 115 -16.71 -13.61 -3.40
N VAL A 116 -16.09 -12.48 -3.73
CA VAL A 116 -16.80 -11.30 -4.24
C VAL A 116 -17.31 -11.58 -5.65
N ASP A 117 -18.62 -11.55 -5.83
CA ASP A 117 -19.29 -11.83 -7.11
C ASP A 117 -20.10 -10.63 -7.65
N ASN A 118 -20.24 -9.58 -6.87
CA ASN A 118 -21.09 -8.42 -7.14
C ASN A 118 -20.31 -7.11 -7.33
N GLY A 119 -19.03 -7.17 -7.70
CA GLY A 119 -18.25 -5.97 -7.95
C GLY A 119 -16.74 -6.16 -7.82
N LEU A 120 -16.04 -5.07 -7.62
CA LEU A 120 -14.59 -5.01 -7.53
C LEU A 120 -14.12 -5.33 -6.09
N ALA A 121 -13.16 -6.24 -5.96
CA ALA A 121 -12.38 -6.44 -4.74
C ALA A 121 -11.01 -5.77 -4.89
N TYR A 122 -10.65 -4.83 -4.00
CA TYR A 122 -9.38 -4.13 -4.02
C TYR A 122 -8.46 -4.58 -2.89
N LEU A 123 -7.27 -5.05 -3.25
CA LEU A 123 -6.25 -5.51 -2.30
C LEU A 123 -5.00 -4.63 -2.42
N HIS A 124 -4.59 -4.02 -1.33
CA HIS A 124 -3.43 -3.13 -1.27
C HIS A 124 -2.30 -3.77 -0.48
N VAL A 125 -1.25 -4.21 -1.16
CA VAL A 125 -0.10 -4.90 -0.54
C VAL A 125 1.03 -3.90 -0.32
N TYR A 126 1.32 -3.57 0.94
CA TYR A 126 2.49 -2.77 1.29
C TYR A 126 3.74 -3.64 1.21
N ASN A 127 4.55 -3.44 0.18
CA ASN A 127 5.63 -4.33 -0.20
C ASN A 127 6.99 -3.60 -0.28
N PRO A 128 7.96 -3.93 0.60
CA PRO A 128 9.27 -3.29 0.56
C PRO A 128 9.98 -3.48 -0.78
N CYS A 129 10.60 -2.40 -1.27
CA CYS A 129 11.55 -2.44 -2.37
C CYS A 129 12.97 -2.24 -1.85
N VAL A 130 13.73 -3.30 -1.70
CA VAL A 130 15.07 -3.27 -1.09
C VAL A 130 16.02 -2.30 -1.81
N THR A 131 15.96 -2.24 -3.13
CA THR A 131 16.79 -1.35 -3.95
C THR A 131 16.34 0.11 -3.81
N GLY A 132 15.04 0.39 -3.99
CA GLY A 132 14.50 1.75 -3.95
C GLY A 132 14.58 2.36 -2.55
N TRP A 133 14.25 1.59 -1.52
CA TRP A 133 14.30 2.08 -0.13
C TRP A 133 15.72 2.09 0.45
N GLY A 134 16.64 1.28 -0.14
CA GLY A 134 18.03 1.16 0.29
C GLY A 134 18.17 0.44 1.63
N CYS A 135 17.44 -0.67 1.80
CA CYS A 135 17.62 -1.63 2.89
C CYS A 135 18.32 -2.91 2.39
N LYS A 136 18.67 -3.81 3.29
CA LYS A 136 19.26 -5.09 2.93
C LYS A 136 18.18 -6.08 2.47
N SER A 137 18.55 -6.98 1.55
CA SER A 137 17.61 -7.94 0.96
C SER A 137 17.11 -8.97 1.97
N ASP A 138 17.96 -9.39 2.89
CA ASP A 138 17.66 -10.34 3.97
C ASP A 138 16.78 -9.75 5.07
N GLU A 139 16.65 -8.41 5.14
CA GLU A 139 15.79 -7.70 6.08
C GLU A 139 14.38 -7.43 5.53
N SER A 140 14.06 -7.78 4.28
CA SER A 140 12.82 -7.38 3.61
C SER A 140 11.53 -7.77 4.36
N ILE A 141 11.47 -8.97 4.93
CA ILE A 141 10.31 -9.43 5.72
C ILE A 141 10.27 -8.76 7.10
N GLU A 142 11.43 -8.52 7.70
CA GLU A 142 11.51 -7.80 8.97
C GLU A 142 11.00 -6.36 8.84
N VAL A 143 11.42 -5.64 7.80
CA VAL A 143 10.96 -4.26 7.58
C VAL A 143 9.48 -4.20 7.19
N ALA A 144 8.95 -5.20 6.46
CA ALA A 144 7.53 -5.31 6.22
C ALA A 144 6.73 -5.54 7.52
N ARG A 145 7.29 -6.29 8.46
CA ARG A 145 6.71 -6.50 9.79
C ARG A 145 6.76 -5.23 10.63
N LEU A 146 7.90 -4.54 10.66
CA LEU A 146 8.05 -3.26 11.36
C LEU A 146 7.06 -2.20 10.87
N ALA A 147 6.78 -2.15 9.56
CA ALA A 147 5.78 -1.23 9.04
C ALA A 147 4.39 -1.43 9.68
N VAL A 148 4.01 -2.68 9.98
CA VAL A 148 2.75 -2.99 10.68
C VAL A 148 2.87 -2.70 12.17
N GLU A 149 3.95 -3.17 12.81
CA GLU A 149 4.18 -3.02 14.24
C GLU A 149 4.34 -1.57 14.72
N THR A 150 4.70 -0.67 13.82
CA THR A 150 4.76 0.79 14.06
C THR A 150 3.49 1.53 13.68
N ASN A 151 2.45 0.82 13.22
CA ASN A 151 1.23 1.38 12.60
C ASN A 151 1.50 2.28 11.38
N PHE A 152 2.67 2.20 10.77
CA PHE A 152 2.98 2.92 9.54
C PHE A 152 2.18 2.39 8.34
N ALA A 153 1.95 1.07 8.31
CA ALA A 153 1.11 0.39 7.32
C ALA A 153 0.14 -0.57 8.04
N PRO A 154 -0.97 -0.06 8.62
CA PRO A 154 -1.91 -0.86 9.38
C PRO A 154 -2.64 -1.87 8.48
N LEU A 155 -2.98 -3.03 9.06
CA LEU A 155 -3.71 -4.08 8.38
C LEU A 155 -5.18 -4.06 8.78
N TYR A 156 -6.02 -3.70 7.81
CA TYR A 156 -7.46 -3.56 7.98
C TYR A 156 -8.21 -3.99 6.72
N GLU A 157 -9.51 -4.11 6.84
CA GLU A 157 -10.41 -4.40 5.74
C GLU A 157 -11.70 -3.58 5.86
N VAL A 158 -12.30 -3.30 4.72
CA VAL A 158 -13.65 -2.74 4.62
C VAL A 158 -14.48 -3.70 3.78
N GLU A 159 -15.48 -4.29 4.39
CA GLU A 159 -16.38 -5.26 3.79
C GLU A 159 -17.80 -4.73 3.81
N ASN A 160 -18.40 -4.49 2.66
CA ASN A 160 -19.74 -3.90 2.53
C ASN A 160 -19.89 -2.61 3.39
N GLY A 161 -18.92 -1.72 3.29
CA GLY A 161 -18.87 -0.45 4.02
C GLY A 161 -18.50 -0.54 5.50
N LYS A 162 -18.24 -1.76 6.03
CA LYS A 162 -17.87 -1.96 7.44
C LYS A 162 -16.37 -2.09 7.61
N PHE A 163 -15.77 -1.13 8.29
CA PHE A 163 -14.36 -1.13 8.64
C PHE A 163 -14.05 -2.09 9.79
N SER A 164 -12.95 -2.83 9.69
CA SER A 164 -12.42 -3.65 10.78
C SER A 164 -10.89 -3.79 10.70
N MET A 165 -10.22 -3.73 11.85
CA MET A 165 -8.80 -4.06 11.95
C MET A 165 -8.64 -5.59 11.92
N SER A 166 -7.85 -6.11 10.98
CA SER A 166 -7.53 -7.54 10.93
C SER A 166 -6.34 -7.90 11.84
N VAL A 167 -5.44 -6.95 12.01
CA VAL A 167 -4.31 -7.05 12.95
C VAL A 167 -4.27 -5.81 13.82
N THR A 168 -4.44 -6.00 15.14
CA THR A 168 -4.37 -4.90 16.11
C THR A 168 -3.03 -4.95 16.83
N VAL A 169 -2.25 -3.87 16.74
CA VAL A 169 -1.01 -3.69 17.48
C VAL A 169 -1.32 -2.96 18.77
N LYS A 170 -1.27 -3.67 19.91
CA LYS A 170 -1.62 -3.09 21.23
C LYS A 170 -0.59 -2.06 21.71
N ASP A 171 0.70 -2.37 21.52
CA ASP A 171 1.83 -1.52 21.92
C ASP A 171 2.68 -1.22 20.67
N PRO A 172 2.33 -0.17 19.89
CA PRO A 172 3.05 0.15 18.67
C PRO A 172 4.51 0.54 18.98
N LYS A 173 5.43 0.00 18.20
CA LYS A 173 6.83 0.44 18.22
C LYS A 173 6.94 1.89 17.70
N PRO A 174 7.96 2.64 18.14
CA PRO A 174 8.21 3.97 17.57
C PRO A 174 8.42 3.89 16.06
N VAL A 175 7.83 4.82 15.28
CA VAL A 175 8.03 4.88 13.82
C VAL A 175 9.51 5.04 13.44
N LYS A 176 10.31 5.60 14.33
CA LYS A 176 11.77 5.70 14.20
C LYS A 176 12.42 4.35 13.89
N ASP A 177 11.96 3.27 14.52
CA ASP A 177 12.53 1.93 14.34
C ASP A 177 12.35 1.42 12.91
N PHE A 178 11.29 1.88 12.23
CA PHE A 178 11.02 1.57 10.83
C PHE A 178 11.77 2.50 9.89
N VAL A 179 11.62 3.82 10.00
CA VAL A 179 12.13 4.77 9.00
C VAL A 179 13.66 4.85 8.96
N THR A 180 14.34 4.61 10.10
CA THR A 180 15.81 4.62 10.16
C THR A 180 16.47 3.45 9.43
N ARG A 181 15.70 2.42 9.04
CA ARG A 181 16.19 1.28 8.25
C ARG A 181 16.48 1.65 6.79
N PHE A 182 16.02 2.80 6.30
CA PHE A 182 16.00 3.13 4.89
C PHE A 182 16.86 4.35 4.54
N LYS A 183 17.60 4.24 3.43
CA LYS A 183 18.35 5.38 2.90
C LYS A 183 17.44 6.52 2.45
N LYS A 184 16.20 6.22 2.04
CA LYS A 184 15.21 7.22 1.58
C LYS A 184 14.82 8.23 2.66
N PHE A 185 15.03 7.92 3.96
CA PHE A 185 14.71 8.77 5.10
C PHE A 185 15.91 9.28 5.90
N ARG A 186 17.15 8.91 5.52
CA ARG A 186 18.37 9.21 6.30
C ARG A 186 18.65 10.70 6.56
N HIS A 187 17.98 11.59 5.85
CA HIS A 187 18.12 13.04 5.96
C HIS A 187 17.13 13.66 6.94
N LEU A 188 16.13 12.90 7.41
CA LEU A 188 15.12 13.38 8.33
C LEU A 188 15.73 13.63 9.71
N THR A 189 15.31 14.73 10.33
CA THR A 189 15.59 15.05 11.74
C THR A 189 14.68 14.24 12.66
N GLU A 190 14.95 14.24 13.95
CA GLU A 190 14.06 13.59 14.94
C GLU A 190 12.68 14.23 14.92
N GLU A 191 12.57 15.55 14.80
CA GLU A 191 11.30 16.27 14.70
C GLU A 191 10.51 15.87 13.45
N ASP A 192 11.19 15.70 12.29
CA ASP A 192 10.56 15.21 11.06
C ASP A 192 9.98 13.79 11.26
N ILE A 193 10.72 12.92 11.96
CA ILE A 193 10.31 11.54 12.22
C ILE A 193 9.13 11.48 13.18
N GLU A 194 9.11 12.30 14.24
CA GLU A 194 7.97 12.42 15.15
C GLU A 194 6.71 12.88 14.41
N GLY A 195 6.86 13.80 13.44
CA GLY A 195 5.77 14.24 12.58
C GLY A 195 5.22 13.16 11.61
N LEU A 196 5.90 12.04 11.45
CA LEU A 196 5.39 10.89 10.69
C LEU A 196 4.53 9.93 11.52
N GLN A 197 4.59 10.05 12.85
CA GLN A 197 3.84 9.19 13.78
C GLN A 197 2.40 9.69 14.04
N GLN A 198 2.03 10.85 13.52
CA GLN A 198 0.69 11.42 13.61
C GLN A 198 -0.19 10.96 12.45
#